data_73937c26e3a09119958c59f65b42ca81
#
_entry.id   73937c26e3a09119958c59f65b42ca81
#
_cell.length_a   1.000
_cell.length_b   1.000
_cell.length_c   1.000
_cell.angle_alpha   90.00
_cell.angle_beta   90.00
_cell.angle_gamma   90.00
#
_symmetry.space_group_name_H-M   'P 1'
#
loop_
_entity.id
_entity.type
_entity.pdbx_description
1 polymer ?
#
loop_
_entity_poly.entity_id
_entity_poly.type
_entity_poly.pdbx_seq_one_letter_code
_entity_poly.pdbx_strand_id
1 'polypeptide(L)'
;MTGDMIRRLLQQQFQGCGGTAPAAGRFLQISSTFSYESAPAAATCEAKIGQMWVNGVLVNPTDSFRVTMNNFLATGGDGFTVFNEGTDALGGAQDIDALVDYFHAAGTAGIAVPPLDRVVPKP
;
A
#
# COMPACT_ATOMS: atom_id res chain seq x y z
N MET A 1 -9.73 5.33 -5.30
CA MET A 1 -8.47 6.13 -5.37
C MET A 1 -7.88 6.00 -6.77
N THR A 2 -7.23 7.06 -7.29
CA THR A 2 -6.53 6.98 -8.58
C THR A 2 -5.12 6.39 -8.44
N GLY A 3 -4.50 6.00 -9.57
CA GLY A 3 -3.11 5.55 -9.59
C GLY A 3 -2.14 6.62 -9.09
N ASP A 4 -2.40 7.90 -9.40
CA ASP A 4 -1.62 9.02 -8.85
C ASP A 4 -1.74 9.11 -7.32
N MET A 5 -2.95 9.00 -6.77
CA MET A 5 -3.15 8.96 -5.31
C MET A 5 -2.39 7.81 -4.67
N ILE A 6 -2.41 6.62 -5.27
CA ILE A 6 -1.66 5.46 -4.75
C ILE A 6 -0.16 5.75 -4.77
N ARG A 7 0.37 6.36 -5.82
CA ARG A 7 1.78 6.76 -5.89
C ARG A 7 2.15 7.74 -4.78
N ARG A 8 1.36 8.81 -4.58
CA ARG A 8 1.60 9.80 -3.52
C ARG A 8 1.47 9.18 -2.13
N LEU A 9 0.54 8.26 -1.95
CA LEU A 9 0.41 7.48 -0.71
C LEU A 9 1.68 6.70 -0.40
N LEU A 10 2.26 5.99 -1.39
CA LEU A 10 3.51 5.26 -1.23
C LEU A 10 4.71 6.19 -0.95
N GLN A 11 4.71 7.41 -1.48
CA GLN A 11 5.72 8.41 -1.16
C GLN A 11 5.68 8.82 0.32
N GLN A 12 4.48 8.88 0.93
CA GLN A 12 4.33 9.20 2.35
C GLN A 12 4.99 8.18 3.30
N GLN A 13 5.43 7.03 2.80
CA GLN A 13 6.25 6.06 3.55
C GLN A 13 7.64 6.60 3.91
N PHE A 14 8.10 7.65 3.24
CA PHE A 14 9.43 8.21 3.39
C PHE A 14 9.40 9.56 4.11
N GLN A 15 10.42 9.79 4.95
CA GLN A 15 10.56 11.07 5.65
C GLN A 15 10.57 12.25 4.68
N GLY A 16 9.81 13.30 5.01
CA GLY A 16 9.75 14.53 4.23
C GLY A 16 8.93 14.45 2.94
N CYS A 17 8.21 13.33 2.70
CA CYS A 17 7.41 13.15 1.49
C CYS A 17 5.90 13.29 1.74
N GLY A 18 5.51 14.32 2.49
CA GLY A 18 4.09 14.67 2.69
C GLY A 18 3.37 13.88 3.77
N GLY A 19 4.07 12.94 4.44
CA GLY A 19 3.58 12.21 5.60
C GLY A 19 4.41 12.50 6.84
N THR A 20 4.19 11.70 7.89
CA THR A 20 4.92 11.78 9.18
C THR A 20 5.89 10.62 9.40
N ALA A 21 6.35 9.98 8.32
CA ALA A 21 7.26 8.87 8.41
C ALA A 21 8.60 9.29 9.07
N PRO A 22 9.18 8.48 9.98
CA PRO A 22 10.50 8.71 10.54
C PRO A 22 11.61 8.50 9.49
N ALA A 23 12.87 8.80 9.84
CA ALA A 23 14.01 8.61 8.95
C ALA A 23 14.16 7.17 8.41
N ALA A 24 13.78 6.17 9.22
CA ALA A 24 13.78 4.77 8.79
C ALA A 24 12.64 4.40 7.83
N GLY A 25 11.72 5.34 7.58
CA GLY A 25 10.49 5.07 6.82
C GLY A 25 9.38 4.43 7.66
N ARG A 26 8.18 4.38 7.10
CA ARG A 26 7.02 3.66 7.64
C ARG A 26 6.30 2.99 6.48
N PHE A 27 6.44 1.68 6.37
CA PHE A 27 6.04 0.96 5.18
C PHE A 27 4.70 0.25 5.34
N LEU A 28 3.80 0.47 4.38
CA LEU A 28 2.53 -0.21 4.27
C LEU A 28 2.75 -1.68 3.85
N GLN A 29 2.03 -2.59 4.47
CA GLN A 29 1.98 -3.98 4.04
C GLN A 29 0.94 -4.11 2.93
N ILE A 30 1.41 -4.41 1.73
CA ILE A 30 0.59 -4.44 0.52
C ILE A 30 0.10 -5.87 0.22
N SER A 31 -1.06 -5.97 -0.46
CA SER A 31 -1.63 -7.25 -0.90
C SER A 31 -0.75 -7.94 -1.95
N SER A 32 -0.95 -9.25 -2.13
CA SER A 32 -0.24 -10.04 -3.14
C SER A 32 -0.57 -9.64 -4.59
N THR A 33 -1.67 -8.91 -4.79
CA THR A 33 -2.11 -8.43 -6.11
C THR A 33 -1.44 -7.14 -6.54
N PHE A 34 -0.71 -6.45 -5.64
CA PHE A 34 -0.07 -5.18 -5.90
C PHE A 34 1.45 -5.29 -5.74
N SER A 35 2.19 -4.69 -6.66
CA SER A 35 3.64 -4.56 -6.57
C SER A 35 4.11 -3.21 -7.10
N TYR A 36 5.27 -2.75 -6.64
CA TYR A 36 5.85 -1.50 -7.10
C TYR A 36 7.38 -1.48 -6.97
N GLU A 37 8.00 -0.63 -7.79
CA GLU A 37 9.43 -0.32 -7.68
C GLU A 37 9.67 0.74 -6.61
N SER A 38 10.75 0.54 -5.84
CA SER A 38 11.17 1.47 -4.79
C SER A 38 12.64 1.80 -4.86
N ALA A 39 12.97 3.09 -4.71
CA ALA A 39 14.33 3.61 -4.58
C ALA A 39 14.41 4.49 -3.32
N PRO A 40 14.51 3.92 -2.12
CA PRO A 40 14.48 4.67 -0.85
C PRO A 40 15.55 5.76 -0.75
N ALA A 41 16.73 5.54 -1.36
CA ALA A 41 17.85 6.48 -1.36
C ALA A 41 17.71 7.61 -2.39
N ALA A 42 16.67 7.60 -3.25
CA ALA A 42 16.47 8.65 -4.24
C ALA A 42 16.30 10.03 -3.57
N ALA A 43 16.81 11.07 -4.20
CA ALA A 43 16.87 12.42 -3.64
C ALA A 43 15.50 13.10 -3.54
N THR A 44 14.57 12.79 -4.45
CA THR A 44 13.23 13.39 -4.47
C THR A 44 12.16 12.37 -4.16
N CYS A 45 11.03 12.82 -3.64
CA CYS A 45 9.89 11.95 -3.32
C CYS A 45 9.33 11.24 -4.56
N GLU A 46 9.28 11.93 -5.69
CA GLU A 46 8.82 11.39 -6.97
C GLU A 46 9.71 10.24 -7.45
N ALA A 47 11.03 10.36 -7.24
CA ALA A 47 11.98 9.35 -7.65
C ALA A 47 11.97 8.11 -6.76
N LYS A 48 11.43 8.19 -5.54
CA LYS A 48 11.40 7.05 -4.59
C LYS A 48 10.46 5.93 -5.01
N ILE A 49 9.42 6.23 -5.81
CA ILE A 49 8.46 5.26 -6.30
C ILE A 49 8.56 5.18 -7.83
N GLY A 50 8.85 4.00 -8.34
CA GLY A 50 8.90 3.72 -9.77
C GLY A 50 7.56 3.26 -10.35
N GLN A 51 7.59 2.25 -11.19
CA GLN A 51 6.37 1.65 -11.75
C GLN A 51 5.58 0.89 -10.68
N MET A 52 4.28 0.78 -10.90
CA MET A 52 3.35 0.08 -10.02
C MET A 52 2.50 -0.85 -10.87
N TRP A 53 2.14 -2.02 -10.33
CA TRP A 53 1.30 -3.01 -11.02
C TRP A 53 0.21 -3.53 -10.10
N VAL A 54 -0.97 -3.74 -10.68
CA VAL A 54 -2.09 -4.48 -10.04
C VAL A 54 -2.37 -5.71 -10.89
N ASN A 55 -2.29 -6.89 -10.31
CA ASN A 55 -2.43 -8.18 -11.02
C ASN A 55 -1.51 -8.27 -12.26
N GLY A 56 -0.29 -7.74 -12.17
CA GLY A 56 0.67 -7.72 -13.28
C GLY A 56 0.40 -6.67 -14.36
N VAL A 57 -0.67 -5.87 -14.25
CA VAL A 57 -1.00 -4.80 -15.18
C VAL A 57 -0.43 -3.47 -14.69
N LEU A 58 0.28 -2.75 -15.54
CA LEU A 58 0.87 -1.45 -15.23
C LEU A 58 -0.22 -0.43 -14.85
N VAL A 59 -0.01 0.25 -13.74
CA VAL A 59 -0.91 1.29 -13.23
C VAL A 59 -0.62 2.62 -13.90
N ASN A 60 -1.65 3.23 -14.53
CA ASN A 60 -1.58 4.58 -15.03
C ASN A 60 -2.08 5.59 -13.97
N PRO A 61 -1.63 6.84 -13.99
CA PRO A 61 -2.03 7.85 -12.99
C PRO A 61 -3.55 8.05 -12.87
N THR A 62 -4.28 7.90 -13.97
CA THR A 62 -5.74 8.11 -14.06
C THR A 62 -6.58 6.86 -13.80
N ASP A 63 -5.97 5.68 -13.72
CA ASP A 63 -6.69 4.44 -13.42
C ASP A 63 -7.33 4.53 -12.04
N SER A 64 -8.55 4.01 -11.88
CA SER A 64 -9.29 4.02 -10.63
C SER A 64 -9.30 2.64 -9.98
N PHE A 65 -9.02 2.61 -8.69
CA PHE A 65 -8.95 1.39 -7.90
C PHE A 65 -9.79 1.50 -6.63
N ARG A 66 -10.40 0.39 -6.23
CA ARG A 66 -10.92 0.23 -4.89
C ARG A 66 -9.79 -0.26 -3.99
N VAL A 67 -9.50 0.49 -2.94
CA VAL A 67 -8.42 0.21 -1.99
C VAL A 67 -9.03 -0.16 -0.65
N THR A 68 -8.62 -1.30 -0.10
CA THR A 68 -9.02 -1.73 1.24
C THR A 68 -7.93 -1.37 2.24
N MET A 69 -8.31 -0.79 3.36
CA MET A 69 -7.44 -0.43 4.48
C MET A 69 -8.21 -0.54 5.79
N ASN A 70 -7.53 -0.54 6.92
CA ASN A 70 -8.19 -0.41 8.20
C ASN A 70 -8.71 1.03 8.44
N ASN A 71 -9.63 1.19 9.39
CA ASN A 71 -10.27 2.47 9.67
C ASN A 71 -9.28 3.54 10.18
N PHE A 72 -8.21 3.15 10.87
CA PHE A 72 -7.17 4.08 11.34
C PHE A 72 -6.44 4.73 10.15
N LEU A 73 -6.02 3.95 9.16
CA LEU A 73 -5.40 4.47 7.94
C LEU A 73 -6.39 5.28 7.10
N ALA A 74 -7.66 4.84 7.03
CA ALA A 74 -8.69 5.52 6.26
C ALA A 74 -8.92 6.98 6.69
N THR A 75 -8.57 7.33 7.94
CA THR A 75 -8.63 8.69 8.47
C THR A 75 -7.30 9.43 8.46
N GLY A 76 -6.32 8.94 7.71
CA GLY A 76 -4.98 9.54 7.61
C GLY A 76 -4.04 9.17 8.76
N GLY A 77 -4.33 8.08 9.47
CA GLY A 77 -3.48 7.58 10.54
C GLY A 77 -2.04 7.36 10.10
N ASP A 78 -1.10 7.49 11.01
CA ASP A 78 0.34 7.42 10.75
C ASP A 78 0.88 8.43 9.72
N GLY A 79 0.07 9.46 9.40
CA GLY A 79 0.43 10.48 8.42
C GLY A 79 0.19 10.09 6.96
N PHE A 80 -0.55 9.02 6.71
CA PHE A 80 -0.98 8.62 5.37
C PHE A 80 -2.22 9.41 4.91
N THR A 81 -2.07 10.73 4.83
CA THR A 81 -3.18 11.67 4.61
C THR A 81 -3.83 11.55 3.24
N VAL A 82 -3.14 11.00 2.25
CA VAL A 82 -3.69 10.78 0.90
C VAL A 82 -4.89 9.81 0.92
N PHE A 83 -5.03 8.95 1.93
CA PHE A 83 -6.24 8.13 2.07
C PHE A 83 -7.53 8.98 2.18
N ASN A 84 -7.45 10.19 2.77
CA ASN A 84 -8.60 11.09 2.89
C ASN A 84 -9.09 11.67 1.54
N GLU A 85 -8.30 11.55 0.49
CA GLU A 85 -8.67 11.99 -0.86
C GLU A 85 -9.51 10.94 -1.62
N GLY A 86 -9.61 9.72 -1.08
CA GLY A 86 -10.44 8.67 -1.65
C GLY A 86 -11.93 9.02 -1.62
N THR A 87 -12.68 8.55 -2.60
CA THR A 87 -14.14 8.72 -2.72
C THR A 87 -14.86 7.39 -2.50
N ASP A 88 -16.18 7.45 -2.31
CA ASP A 88 -17.04 6.27 -2.20
C ASP A 88 -16.62 5.30 -1.08
N ALA A 89 -16.28 5.84 0.08
CA ALA A 89 -15.89 5.05 1.24
C ALA A 89 -17.04 4.13 1.69
N LEU A 90 -16.73 2.85 1.85
CA LEU A 90 -17.68 1.82 2.33
C LEU A 90 -17.07 1.12 3.55
N GLY A 91 -17.89 0.91 4.58
CA GLY A 91 -17.53 0.02 5.68
C GLY A 91 -17.50 -1.43 5.21
N GLY A 92 -16.48 -2.16 5.63
CA GLY A 92 -16.31 -3.59 5.35
C GLY A 92 -16.47 -4.44 6.62
N ALA A 93 -16.11 -5.72 6.52
CA ALA A 93 -15.98 -6.63 7.64
C ALA A 93 -14.94 -6.13 8.64
N GLN A 94 -15.02 -6.62 9.87
CA GLN A 94 -13.96 -6.35 10.84
C GLN A 94 -12.66 -7.07 10.44
N ASP A 95 -11.53 -6.43 10.64
CA ASP A 95 -10.22 -6.96 10.28
C ASP A 95 -9.88 -8.24 11.04
N ILE A 96 -10.32 -8.37 12.28
CA ILE A 96 -10.16 -9.59 13.07
C ILE A 96 -10.91 -10.78 12.45
N ASP A 97 -12.13 -10.57 11.95
CA ASP A 97 -12.91 -11.63 11.31
C ASP A 97 -12.22 -12.09 10.01
N ALA A 98 -11.76 -11.13 9.20
CA ALA A 98 -11.00 -11.44 7.98
C ALA A 98 -9.70 -12.21 8.27
N LEU A 99 -9.01 -11.89 9.38
CA LEU A 99 -7.80 -12.60 9.79
C LEU A 99 -8.13 -14.03 10.24
N VAL A 100 -9.19 -14.21 11.02
CA VAL A 100 -9.65 -15.54 11.47
C VAL A 100 -10.02 -16.40 10.28
N ASP A 101 -10.77 -15.86 9.32
CA ASP A 101 -11.16 -16.57 8.09
C ASP A 101 -9.93 -16.95 7.25
N TYR A 102 -8.93 -16.07 7.17
CA TYR A 102 -7.67 -16.37 6.48
C TYR A 102 -6.93 -17.55 7.11
N PHE A 103 -6.86 -17.63 8.45
CA PHE A 103 -6.25 -18.76 9.14
C PHE A 103 -7.08 -20.04 8.99
N HIS A 104 -8.42 -19.95 9.06
CA HIS A 104 -9.29 -21.09 8.85
C HIS A 104 -9.15 -21.66 7.43
N ALA A 105 -9.06 -20.80 6.42
CA ALA A 105 -8.85 -21.23 5.03
C ALA A 105 -7.50 -21.95 4.82
N ALA A 106 -6.47 -21.62 5.57
CA ALA A 106 -5.19 -22.31 5.53
C ALA A 106 -5.23 -23.72 6.14
N GLY A 107 -6.21 -23.98 7.03
CA GLY A 107 -6.42 -25.28 7.68
C GLY A 107 -5.16 -25.79 8.42
N THR A 108 -5.00 -27.10 8.44
CA THR A 108 -3.86 -27.78 9.11
C THR A 108 -2.53 -27.65 8.34
N ALA A 109 -2.57 -27.23 7.08
CA ALA A 109 -1.37 -27.00 6.28
C ALA A 109 -0.57 -25.78 6.75
N GLY A 110 -1.22 -24.88 7.50
CA GLY A 110 -0.63 -23.63 7.96
C GLY A 110 -0.44 -22.60 6.83
N ILE A 111 0.07 -21.44 7.19
CA ILE A 111 0.33 -20.32 6.26
C ILE A 111 1.80 -20.34 5.85
N ALA A 112 2.06 -20.46 4.56
CA ALA A 112 3.41 -20.35 4.02
C ALA A 112 3.95 -18.93 4.17
N VAL A 113 5.25 -18.79 4.37
CA VAL A 113 5.93 -17.50 4.34
C VAL A 113 5.76 -16.90 2.93
N PRO A 114 5.19 -15.69 2.80
CA PRO A 114 5.00 -15.09 1.49
C PRO A 114 6.35 -14.71 0.85
N PRO A 115 6.46 -14.72 -0.49
CA PRO A 115 7.65 -14.23 -1.17
C PRO A 115 7.84 -12.72 -0.93
N LEU A 116 9.11 -12.27 -0.94
CA LEU A 116 9.49 -10.86 -0.79
C LEU A 116 9.66 -10.18 -2.17
N ASP A 117 8.65 -10.27 -3.01
CA ASP A 117 8.67 -9.87 -4.42
C ASP A 117 7.71 -8.72 -4.77
N ARG A 118 6.99 -8.18 -3.78
CA ARG A 118 6.00 -7.13 -4.01
C ARG A 118 6.61 -5.73 -4.11
N VAL A 119 7.74 -5.52 -3.44
CA VAL A 119 8.50 -4.27 -3.51
C VAL A 119 9.86 -4.60 -4.10
N VAL A 120 10.10 -4.14 -5.31
CA VAL A 120 11.34 -4.44 -6.05
C VAL A 120 12.22 -3.19 -6.16
N PRO A 121 13.55 -3.34 -6.24
CA PRO A 121 14.43 -2.20 -6.49
C PRO A 121 14.04 -1.52 -7.81
N LYS A 122 13.98 -0.18 -7.78
CA LYS A 122 13.85 0.60 -9.00
C LYS A 122 15.19 0.59 -9.74
N PRO A 123 15.20 0.29 -11.06
CA PRO A 123 16.40 0.36 -11.89
C PRO A 123 17.07 1.74 -11.88
#